data_f1536e9d61ffbb1f5ebe2d0d54a9cbaa
#
_entry.id   f1536e9d61ffbb1f5ebe2d0d54a9cbaa
#
_cell.length_a   1.000
_cell.length_b   1.000
_cell.length_c   1.000
_cell.angle_alpha   90.00
_cell.angle_beta   90.00
_cell.angle_gamma   90.00
#
_symmetry.space_group_name_H-M   'P 1'
#
loop_
_entity.id
_entity.type
_entity.pdbx_description
1 polymer ?
#
loop_
_entity_poly.entity_id
_entity_poly.type
_entity_poly.pdbx_seq_one_letter_code
_entity_poly.pdbx_strand_id
1 'polypeptide(L)'
;MTQELKPKAVSQPLANDELTFNRCFIARESEEPSKTEKLETVKLTGASVDDADKWNSIDWKTAQKHVRRLQMRIAKAVLEKRWNRVKTLQHLLTNSFYAKLLAVKRITSNKGKKTPGVDGVLWQGARAKWRAVSSLSRHGYKSQPLRRIYILKKNGKKRPLSIPTMKDRAMQALYKLALAPVAETTADGNSYGFREGRSCADAVQACFNALSKPNSATWVLEADIKGCFDNISVE
;
A
#
# COMPACT_ATOMS: atom_id res chain seq x y z
N MET A 1 17.45 46.95 24.06
CA MET A 1 16.40 46.21 24.79
C MET A 1 15.81 45.21 23.82
N THR A 2 16.34 44.03 23.80
CA THR A 2 15.88 42.90 22.95
C THR A 2 14.91 42.05 23.77
N GLN A 3 13.64 42.08 23.43
CA GLN A 3 12.62 41.19 24.01
C GLN A 3 12.70 39.82 23.34
N GLU A 4 13.08 38.80 24.10
CA GLU A 4 12.94 37.42 23.76
C GLU A 4 11.46 37.03 23.72
N LEU A 5 10.95 36.68 22.53
CA LEU A 5 9.63 36.09 22.35
C LEU A 5 9.72 34.56 22.68
N LYS A 6 9.18 34.18 23.84
CA LYS A 6 8.98 32.78 24.22
C LYS A 6 7.98 32.11 23.25
N PRO A 7 8.26 30.91 22.73
CA PRO A 7 7.31 30.22 21.91
C PRO A 7 6.07 29.80 22.72
N LYS A 8 4.89 30.18 22.26
CA LYS A 8 3.60 29.70 22.80
C LYS A 8 3.46 28.20 22.47
N ALA A 9 3.09 27.45 23.48
CA ALA A 9 2.84 26.01 23.41
C ALA A 9 1.84 25.69 22.29
N VAL A 10 2.24 24.72 21.44
CA VAL A 10 1.38 24.10 20.41
C VAL A 10 0.25 23.38 21.14
N SER A 11 -0.99 23.78 20.85
CA SER A 11 -2.22 23.13 21.32
C SER A 11 -2.23 21.66 20.96
N GLN A 12 -2.66 20.82 21.90
CA GLN A 12 -2.80 19.36 21.76
C GLN A 12 -3.59 18.97 20.50
N PRO A 13 -3.23 17.87 19.84
CA PRO A 13 -4.00 17.35 18.72
C PRO A 13 -5.40 16.94 19.20
N LEU A 14 -6.40 17.40 18.46
CA LEU A 14 -7.81 17.07 18.67
C LEU A 14 -8.02 15.55 18.52
N ALA A 15 -8.77 14.96 19.45
CA ALA A 15 -9.09 13.55 19.60
C ALA A 15 -9.92 12.92 18.44
N ASN A 16 -9.73 13.38 17.20
CA ASN A 16 -10.48 12.93 16.02
C ASN A 16 -9.77 11.86 15.17
N ASP A 17 -8.53 11.46 15.53
CA ASP A 17 -7.74 10.56 14.70
C ASP A 17 -8.21 9.08 14.75
N GLU A 18 -8.82 8.63 15.84
CA GLU A 18 -9.41 7.28 15.92
C GLU A 18 -10.64 7.10 15.02
N LEU A 19 -11.42 8.17 14.83
CA LEU A 19 -12.63 8.16 14.00
C LEU A 19 -12.30 8.11 12.50
N THR A 20 -11.15 8.65 12.07
CA THR A 20 -10.79 8.72 10.65
C THR A 20 -10.25 7.39 10.12
N PHE A 21 -9.46 6.67 10.93
CA PHE A 21 -9.00 5.32 10.57
C PHE A 21 -10.17 4.34 10.47
N ASN A 22 -11.09 4.39 11.45
CA ASN A 22 -12.32 3.61 11.42
C ASN A 22 -13.19 3.94 10.21
N ARG A 23 -13.31 5.21 9.81
CA ARG A 23 -14.13 5.60 8.65
C ARG A 23 -13.59 5.08 7.32
N CYS A 24 -12.27 5.10 7.08
CA CYS A 24 -11.68 4.59 5.83
C CYS A 24 -11.73 3.06 5.71
N PHE A 25 -11.67 2.34 6.84
CA PHE A 25 -11.72 0.88 6.88
C PHE A 25 -13.13 0.32 7.16
N ILE A 26 -13.98 1.03 7.92
CA ILE A 26 -15.32 0.60 8.34
C ILE A 26 -16.40 1.04 7.34
N ALA A 27 -16.26 2.15 6.62
CA ALA A 27 -17.27 2.65 5.66
C ALA A 27 -17.57 1.69 4.47
N ARG A 28 -16.94 0.51 4.41
CA ARG A 28 -17.26 -0.58 3.48
C ARG A 28 -17.92 -1.80 4.14
N GLU A 29 -18.32 -1.71 5.39
CA GLU A 29 -18.91 -2.84 6.13
C GLU A 29 -20.45 -2.87 6.17
N SER A 30 -21.15 -1.96 5.49
CA SER A 30 -22.63 -1.89 5.51
C SER A 30 -23.34 -2.83 4.53
N GLU A 31 -22.70 -3.89 4.06
CA GLU A 31 -23.40 -4.99 3.39
C GLU A 31 -23.02 -6.32 4.04
N GLU A 32 -23.83 -6.73 5.04
CA GLU A 32 -23.87 -8.12 5.48
C GLU A 32 -24.60 -8.98 4.46
N PRO A 33 -24.01 -10.06 3.95
CA PRO A 33 -24.79 -11.16 3.42
C PRO A 33 -24.98 -12.19 4.53
N SER A 34 -26.23 -12.40 4.89
CA SER A 34 -26.70 -13.53 5.70
C SER A 34 -26.42 -14.85 4.99
N LYS A 35 -26.23 -15.87 5.83
CA LYS A 35 -26.34 -17.32 5.59
C LYS A 35 -25.11 -18.07 5.09
N THR A 36 -24.74 -18.95 5.99
CA THR A 36 -24.06 -20.23 5.89
C THR A 36 -24.32 -20.95 4.55
N GLU A 37 -23.36 -20.89 3.63
CA GLU A 37 -23.30 -21.88 2.58
C GLU A 37 -22.23 -22.92 2.94
N LYS A 38 -22.73 -24.15 3.09
CA LYS A 38 -21.93 -25.35 3.26
C LYS A 38 -20.92 -25.49 2.11
N LEU A 39 -19.65 -25.71 2.47
CA LEU A 39 -18.62 -26.17 1.54
C LEU A 39 -19.06 -27.56 1.03
N GLU A 40 -19.64 -27.61 -0.15
CA GLU A 40 -19.69 -28.86 -0.92
C GLU A 40 -18.29 -29.20 -1.38
N THR A 41 -17.74 -30.23 -0.79
CA THR A 41 -16.52 -30.89 -1.26
C THR A 41 -16.81 -31.52 -2.62
N VAL A 42 -16.49 -30.78 -3.69
CA VAL A 42 -16.43 -31.36 -5.03
C VAL A 42 -15.28 -32.38 -5.02
N LYS A 43 -15.61 -33.67 -5.05
CA LYS A 43 -14.66 -34.75 -5.30
C LYS A 43 -14.07 -34.54 -6.70
N LEU A 44 -12.82 -34.06 -6.74
CA LEU A 44 -12.03 -33.97 -7.96
C LEU A 44 -11.65 -35.38 -8.43
N THR A 45 -12.29 -35.84 -9.47
CA THR A 45 -11.80 -36.93 -10.35
C THR A 45 -10.47 -36.48 -10.97
N GLY A 46 -9.47 -37.33 -10.91
CA GLY A 46 -8.02 -37.11 -11.09
C GLY A 46 -7.46 -36.54 -12.39
N ALA A 47 -8.04 -35.46 -12.94
CA ALA A 47 -7.37 -34.66 -13.96
C ALA A 47 -6.69 -33.47 -13.28
N SER A 48 -5.39 -33.25 -13.54
CA SER A 48 -4.69 -32.06 -12.99
C SER A 48 -5.33 -30.78 -13.55
N VAL A 49 -6.00 -30.04 -12.69
CA VAL A 49 -6.57 -28.72 -13.04
C VAL A 49 -5.45 -27.84 -13.58
N ASP A 50 -5.61 -27.32 -14.80
CA ASP A 50 -4.60 -26.45 -15.41
C ASP A 50 -4.39 -25.18 -14.57
N ASP A 51 -3.16 -24.68 -14.55
CA ASP A 51 -2.78 -23.44 -13.84
C ASP A 51 -3.62 -22.22 -14.28
N ALA A 52 -4.13 -22.24 -15.51
CA ALA A 52 -5.02 -21.19 -16.01
C ALA A 52 -6.40 -21.26 -15.34
N ASP A 53 -6.94 -22.45 -15.19
CA ASP A 53 -8.25 -22.64 -14.55
C ASP A 53 -8.18 -22.29 -13.07
N LYS A 54 -7.07 -22.63 -12.39
CA LYS A 54 -6.83 -22.23 -11.00
C LYS A 54 -6.83 -20.70 -10.83
N TRP A 55 -6.23 -19.96 -11.77
CA TRP A 55 -6.25 -18.51 -11.71
C TRP A 55 -7.64 -17.92 -11.98
N ASN A 56 -8.38 -18.49 -12.94
CA ASN A 56 -9.69 -18.00 -13.34
C ASN A 56 -10.79 -18.30 -12.30
N SER A 57 -10.62 -19.40 -11.52
CA SER A 57 -11.55 -19.81 -10.45
C SER A 57 -11.33 -19.11 -9.12
N ILE A 58 -10.36 -18.16 -9.01
CA ILE A 58 -10.08 -17.47 -7.75
C ILE A 58 -11.27 -16.61 -7.31
N ASP A 59 -11.75 -16.85 -6.10
CA ASP A 59 -12.65 -15.92 -5.41
C ASP A 59 -11.85 -14.74 -4.82
N TRP A 60 -11.90 -13.63 -5.56
CA TRP A 60 -11.20 -12.41 -5.18
C TRP A 60 -11.79 -11.72 -3.95
N LYS A 61 -13.09 -11.89 -3.68
CA LYS A 61 -13.73 -11.33 -2.49
C LYS A 61 -13.21 -12.02 -1.24
N THR A 62 -13.14 -13.33 -1.25
CA THR A 62 -12.54 -14.13 -0.16
C THR A 62 -11.07 -13.79 0.04
N ALA A 63 -10.29 -13.66 -1.03
CA ALA A 63 -8.88 -13.27 -0.93
C ALA A 63 -8.71 -11.90 -0.27
N GLN A 64 -9.50 -10.89 -0.67
CA GLN A 64 -9.51 -9.56 -0.06
C GLN A 64 -9.92 -9.61 1.41
N LYS A 65 -10.98 -10.36 1.76
CA LYS A 65 -11.46 -10.50 3.14
C LYS A 65 -10.38 -11.08 4.06
N HIS A 66 -9.68 -12.11 3.61
CA HIS A 66 -8.57 -12.70 4.38
C HIS A 66 -7.44 -11.72 4.64
N VAL A 67 -6.99 -10.99 3.61
CA VAL A 67 -5.92 -10.00 3.75
C VAL A 67 -6.37 -8.86 4.65
N ARG A 68 -7.58 -8.34 4.47
CA ARG A 68 -8.15 -7.28 5.31
C ARG A 68 -8.22 -7.68 6.78
N ARG A 69 -8.64 -8.91 7.12
CA ARG A 69 -8.64 -9.40 8.50
C ARG A 69 -7.25 -9.35 9.13
N LEU A 70 -6.19 -9.71 8.40
CA LEU A 70 -4.82 -9.61 8.89
C LEU A 70 -4.40 -8.15 9.05
N GLN A 71 -4.73 -7.28 8.12
CA GLN A 71 -4.46 -5.83 8.19
C GLN A 71 -5.13 -5.18 9.40
N MET A 72 -6.40 -5.48 9.66
CA MET A 72 -7.12 -4.99 10.85
C MET A 72 -6.46 -5.45 12.16
N ARG A 73 -6.00 -6.71 12.21
CA ARG A 73 -5.27 -7.24 13.39
C ARG A 73 -3.92 -6.56 13.56
N ILE A 74 -3.22 -6.21 12.47
CA ILE A 74 -1.98 -5.43 12.51
C ILE A 74 -2.26 -4.04 13.08
N ALA A 75 -3.24 -3.32 12.54
CA ALA A 75 -3.63 -2.00 13.01
C ALA A 75 -3.98 -1.99 14.51
N LYS A 76 -4.81 -2.94 14.96
CA LYS A 76 -5.12 -3.09 16.38
C LYS A 76 -3.88 -3.33 17.24
N ALA A 77 -2.95 -4.19 16.79
CA ALA A 77 -1.71 -4.45 17.52
C ALA A 77 -0.79 -3.23 17.57
N VAL A 78 -0.82 -2.36 16.55
CA VAL A 78 -0.08 -1.08 16.54
C VAL A 78 -0.65 -0.11 17.57
N LEU A 79 -1.98 0.07 17.60
CA LEU A 79 -2.66 0.90 18.59
C LEU A 79 -2.37 0.44 20.03
N GLU A 80 -2.34 -0.88 20.25
CA GLU A 80 -1.97 -1.51 21.54
C GLU A 80 -0.46 -1.48 21.82
N LYS A 81 0.38 -0.91 20.91
CA LYS A 81 1.86 -0.87 20.99
C LYS A 81 2.51 -2.26 21.13
N ARG A 82 1.84 -3.32 20.67
CA ARG A 82 2.29 -4.72 20.77
C ARG A 82 3.17 -5.09 19.57
N TRP A 83 4.36 -4.51 19.47
CA TRP A 83 5.25 -4.59 18.31
C TRP A 83 5.66 -6.02 17.92
N ASN A 84 5.86 -6.92 18.87
CA ASN A 84 6.15 -8.32 18.56
C ASN A 84 4.98 -8.99 17.82
N ARG A 85 3.74 -8.67 18.21
CA ARG A 85 2.54 -9.16 17.52
C ARG A 85 2.40 -8.55 16.13
N VAL A 86 2.74 -7.26 15.96
CA VAL A 86 2.79 -6.61 14.64
C VAL A 86 3.74 -7.37 13.72
N LYS A 87 4.98 -7.62 14.13
CA LYS A 87 5.98 -8.37 13.35
C LYS A 87 5.47 -9.76 12.95
N THR A 88 4.88 -10.50 13.89
CA THR A 88 4.31 -11.84 13.63
C THR A 88 3.17 -11.78 12.59
N LEU A 89 2.25 -10.82 12.73
CA LEU A 89 1.13 -10.66 11.80
C LEU A 89 1.59 -10.21 10.41
N GLN A 90 2.58 -9.33 10.32
CA GLN A 90 3.21 -8.93 9.04
C GLN A 90 3.87 -10.14 8.37
N HIS A 91 4.56 -10.99 9.15
CA HIS A 91 5.13 -12.23 8.65
C HIS A 91 4.06 -13.18 8.11
N LEU A 92 2.97 -13.38 8.87
CA LEU A 92 1.84 -14.19 8.42
C LEU A 92 1.21 -13.64 7.13
N LEU A 93 1.04 -12.32 7.04
CA LEU A 93 0.46 -11.69 5.87
C LEU A 93 1.36 -11.86 4.63
N THR A 94 2.66 -11.60 4.73
CA THR A 94 3.60 -11.72 3.60
C THR A 94 3.79 -13.16 3.13
N ASN A 95 3.53 -14.16 3.97
CA ASN A 95 3.53 -15.57 3.59
C ASN A 95 2.15 -16.06 3.12
N SER A 96 1.08 -15.29 3.34
CA SER A 96 -0.27 -15.68 2.97
C SER A 96 -0.42 -15.87 1.47
N PHE A 97 -1.00 -16.99 1.05
CA PHE A 97 -1.34 -17.28 -0.34
C PHE A 97 -2.25 -16.18 -0.93
N TYR A 98 -3.27 -15.76 -0.19
CA TYR A 98 -4.19 -14.70 -0.64
C TYR A 98 -3.51 -13.34 -0.84
N ALA A 99 -2.54 -12.99 0.00
CA ALA A 99 -1.78 -11.76 -0.16
C ALA A 99 -0.90 -11.79 -1.41
N LYS A 100 -0.27 -12.94 -1.71
CA LYS A 100 0.49 -13.16 -2.93
C LYS A 100 -0.40 -13.07 -4.18
N LEU A 101 -1.60 -13.65 -4.14
CA LEU A 101 -2.60 -13.51 -5.21
C LEU A 101 -2.94 -12.04 -5.49
N LEU A 102 -3.24 -11.27 -4.44
CA LEU A 102 -3.57 -9.84 -4.58
C LEU A 102 -2.38 -9.03 -5.10
N ALA A 103 -1.16 -9.33 -4.67
CA ALA A 103 0.05 -8.69 -5.16
C ALA A 103 0.24 -8.92 -6.67
N VAL A 104 0.14 -10.17 -7.14
CA VAL A 104 0.22 -10.50 -8.57
C VAL A 104 -0.92 -9.84 -9.35
N LYS A 105 -2.17 -9.91 -8.86
CA LYS A 105 -3.31 -9.24 -9.49
C LYS A 105 -3.06 -7.76 -9.68
N ARG A 106 -2.58 -7.06 -8.63
CA ARG A 106 -2.30 -5.62 -8.67
C ARG A 106 -1.30 -5.26 -9.78
N ILE A 107 -0.20 -6.01 -9.88
CA ILE A 107 0.85 -5.72 -10.86
C ILE A 107 0.43 -6.04 -12.29
N THR A 108 -0.39 -7.07 -12.47
CA THR A 108 -0.87 -7.48 -13.80
C THR A 108 -2.12 -6.74 -14.26
N SER A 109 -2.72 -5.90 -13.42
CA SER A 109 -3.89 -5.06 -13.78
C SER A 109 -3.57 -3.57 -13.95
N ASN A 110 -2.40 -3.10 -13.50
CA ASN A 110 -2.02 -1.69 -13.58
C ASN A 110 -1.56 -1.26 -15.00
N LYS A 111 -1.39 0.05 -15.22
CA LYS A 111 -0.93 0.60 -16.50
C LYS A 111 0.46 0.10 -16.92
N GLY A 112 1.33 -0.21 -15.96
CA GLY A 112 2.70 -0.71 -16.17
C GLY A 112 2.81 -2.21 -16.48
N LYS A 113 1.70 -2.95 -16.59
CA LYS A 113 1.67 -4.42 -16.81
C LYS A 113 2.38 -4.89 -18.09
N LYS A 114 2.51 -4.01 -19.08
CA LYS A 114 3.17 -4.29 -20.38
C LYS A 114 4.63 -3.83 -20.43
N THR A 115 5.18 -3.28 -19.34
CA THR A 115 6.53 -2.74 -19.30
C THR A 115 7.44 -3.70 -18.52
N PRO A 116 8.36 -4.43 -19.17
CA PRO A 116 9.26 -5.35 -18.48
C PRO A 116 10.38 -4.62 -17.73
N GLY A 117 10.97 -5.29 -16.75
CA GLY A 117 12.20 -4.87 -16.09
C GLY A 117 13.45 -5.15 -16.92
N VAL A 118 14.59 -5.30 -16.28
CA VAL A 118 15.88 -5.65 -16.90
C VAL A 118 15.87 -7.07 -17.47
N ASP A 119 15.06 -7.96 -16.85
CA ASP A 119 14.92 -9.37 -17.21
C ASP A 119 14.05 -9.61 -18.47
N GLY A 120 13.39 -8.58 -18.99
CA GLY A 120 12.49 -8.70 -20.14
C GLY A 120 11.19 -9.48 -19.87
N VAL A 121 10.98 -9.99 -18.64
CA VAL A 121 9.87 -10.89 -18.31
C VAL A 121 8.56 -10.11 -18.09
N LEU A 122 7.47 -10.66 -18.66
CA LEU A 122 6.10 -10.18 -18.45
C LEU A 122 5.19 -11.36 -18.02
N TRP A 123 4.26 -11.09 -17.12
CA TRP A 123 3.27 -12.08 -16.68
C TRP A 123 1.94 -11.92 -17.45
N GLN A 124 1.93 -12.45 -18.66
CA GLN A 124 0.75 -12.46 -19.52
C GLN A 124 0.00 -13.78 -19.42
N GLY A 125 -1.33 -13.73 -19.51
CA GLY A 125 -2.19 -14.91 -19.39
C GLY A 125 -2.34 -15.46 -17.95
N ALA A 126 -3.33 -16.30 -17.75
CA ALA A 126 -3.71 -16.83 -16.43
C ALA A 126 -2.65 -17.78 -15.86
N ARG A 127 -2.09 -18.67 -16.71
CA ARG A 127 -1.04 -19.62 -16.33
C ARG A 127 0.22 -18.93 -15.80
N ALA A 128 0.70 -17.88 -16.48
CA ALA A 128 1.88 -17.14 -16.04
C ALA A 128 1.64 -16.43 -14.71
N LYS A 129 0.45 -15.86 -14.50
CA LYS A 129 0.07 -15.21 -13.23
C LYS A 129 0.01 -16.20 -12.08
N TRP A 130 -0.55 -17.38 -12.30
CA TRP A 130 -0.59 -18.44 -11.28
C TRP A 130 0.81 -18.88 -10.86
N ARG A 131 1.69 -19.17 -11.82
CA ARG A 131 3.10 -19.53 -11.55
C ARG A 131 3.84 -18.40 -10.84
N ALA A 132 3.54 -17.15 -11.16
CA ALA A 132 4.12 -16.01 -10.48
C ALA A 132 3.79 -16.00 -8.98
N VAL A 133 2.56 -16.37 -8.57
CA VAL A 133 2.17 -16.46 -7.14
C VAL A 133 3.10 -17.41 -6.38
N SER A 134 3.36 -18.60 -6.95
CA SER A 134 4.24 -19.61 -6.34
C SER A 134 5.69 -19.14 -6.27
N SER A 135 6.13 -18.28 -7.21
CA SER A 135 7.49 -17.73 -7.23
C SER A 135 7.76 -16.65 -6.17
N LEU A 136 6.71 -16.10 -5.56
CA LEU A 136 6.85 -15.08 -4.52
C LEU A 136 7.24 -15.72 -3.19
N SER A 137 8.54 -15.75 -2.91
CA SER A 137 9.10 -16.17 -1.63
C SER A 137 9.93 -15.03 -1.04
N ARG A 138 9.79 -14.81 0.25
CA ARG A 138 10.62 -13.86 0.99
C ARG A 138 12.01 -14.43 1.27
N HIS A 139 12.08 -15.72 1.57
CA HIS A 139 13.33 -16.40 1.87
C HIS A 139 14.21 -16.45 0.61
N GLY A 140 15.44 -16.04 0.74
CA GLY A 140 16.41 -16.01 -0.36
C GLY A 140 16.09 -14.99 -1.48
N TYR A 141 15.11 -14.10 -1.27
CA TYR A 141 14.82 -13.05 -2.25
C TYR A 141 15.93 -12.00 -2.29
N LYS A 142 16.40 -11.74 -3.52
CA LYS A 142 17.30 -10.62 -3.84
C LYS A 142 16.67 -9.81 -4.96
N SER A 143 16.62 -8.50 -4.83
CA SER A 143 16.12 -7.59 -5.86
C SER A 143 17.08 -7.58 -7.06
N GLN A 144 16.50 -7.42 -8.26
CA GLN A 144 17.28 -7.28 -9.48
C GLN A 144 17.61 -5.80 -9.77
N PRO A 145 18.66 -5.52 -10.56
CA PRO A 145 18.94 -4.17 -11.02
C PRO A 145 17.74 -3.54 -11.73
N LEU A 146 17.61 -2.22 -11.62
CA LEU A 146 16.53 -1.48 -12.25
C LEU A 146 16.86 -1.17 -13.72
N ARG A 147 15.91 -1.36 -14.62
CA ARG A 147 16.01 -0.90 -16.00
C ARG A 147 15.78 0.60 -16.05
N ARG A 148 16.80 1.39 -16.37
CA ARG A 148 16.69 2.85 -16.44
C ARG A 148 16.32 3.29 -17.86
N ILE A 149 15.26 4.12 -17.94
CA ILE A 149 14.86 4.84 -19.15
C ILE A 149 14.75 6.33 -18.85
N TYR A 150 14.77 7.16 -19.87
CA TYR A 150 14.68 8.61 -19.74
C TYR A 150 13.41 9.12 -20.45
N ILE A 151 12.61 9.89 -19.73
CA ILE A 151 11.39 10.50 -20.25
C ILE A 151 11.64 12.02 -20.39
N LEU A 152 11.29 12.59 -21.54
CA LEU A 152 11.36 14.03 -21.76
C LEU A 152 10.27 14.73 -20.95
N LYS A 153 10.66 15.75 -20.19
CA LYS A 153 9.75 16.68 -19.51
C LYS A 153 9.31 17.78 -20.49
N LYS A 154 8.21 18.48 -20.18
CA LYS A 154 7.72 19.63 -20.96
C LYS A 154 8.78 20.74 -21.14
N ASN A 155 9.71 20.88 -20.20
CA ASN A 155 10.80 21.85 -20.22
C ASN A 155 12.07 21.35 -20.96
N GLY A 156 12.00 20.27 -21.75
CA GLY A 156 13.12 19.70 -22.50
C GLY A 156 14.11 18.87 -21.67
N LYS A 157 14.05 18.90 -20.33
CA LYS A 157 14.95 18.12 -19.48
C LYS A 157 14.53 16.64 -19.47
N LYS A 158 15.50 15.74 -19.38
CA LYS A 158 15.26 14.29 -19.24
C LYS A 158 15.00 13.94 -17.78
N ARG A 159 13.94 13.16 -17.53
CA ARG A 159 13.67 12.56 -16.23
C ARG A 159 14.05 11.08 -16.25
N PRO A 160 14.98 10.62 -15.41
CA PRO A 160 15.24 9.20 -15.27
C PRO A 160 14.04 8.48 -14.66
N LEU A 161 13.69 7.33 -15.20
CA LEU A 161 12.70 6.42 -14.66
C LEU A 161 13.33 5.04 -14.50
N SER A 162 13.31 4.50 -13.29
CA SER A 162 13.86 3.20 -12.95
C SER A 162 12.73 2.17 -12.85
N ILE A 163 12.79 1.14 -13.69
CA ILE A 163 11.74 0.13 -13.84
C ILE A 163 12.21 -1.19 -13.21
N PRO A 164 11.61 -1.63 -12.09
CA PRO A 164 11.91 -2.93 -11.48
C PRO A 164 11.29 -4.08 -12.29
N THR A 165 11.77 -5.30 -12.07
CA THR A 165 11.22 -6.52 -12.65
C THR A 165 9.77 -6.76 -12.19
N MET A 166 9.03 -7.62 -12.88
CA MET A 166 7.67 -7.98 -12.46
C MET A 166 7.66 -8.62 -11.07
N LYS A 167 8.68 -9.44 -10.76
CA LYS A 167 8.84 -10.08 -9.46
C LYS A 167 9.10 -9.04 -8.36
N ASP A 168 9.99 -8.07 -8.59
CA ASP A 168 10.29 -7.03 -7.62
C ASP A 168 9.07 -6.15 -7.34
N ARG A 169 8.32 -5.76 -8.38
CA ARG A 169 7.05 -5.04 -8.22
C ARG A 169 6.03 -5.80 -7.41
N ALA A 170 5.92 -7.12 -7.63
CA ALA A 170 4.99 -7.95 -6.87
C ALA A 170 5.43 -8.12 -5.41
N MET A 171 6.73 -8.26 -5.15
CA MET A 171 7.28 -8.26 -3.80
C MET A 171 7.02 -6.93 -3.09
N GLN A 172 7.25 -5.79 -3.76
CA GLN A 172 6.90 -4.46 -3.23
C GLN A 172 5.40 -4.36 -2.90
N ALA A 173 4.52 -4.83 -3.79
CA ALA A 173 3.08 -4.83 -3.55
C ALA A 173 2.71 -5.71 -2.35
N LEU A 174 3.35 -6.87 -2.20
CA LEU A 174 3.17 -7.78 -1.07
C LEU A 174 3.59 -7.14 0.26
N TYR A 175 4.78 -6.53 0.30
CA TYR A 175 5.25 -5.81 1.48
C TYR A 175 4.38 -4.60 1.81
N LYS A 176 3.91 -3.87 0.79
CA LYS A 176 2.98 -2.76 0.99
C LYS A 176 1.73 -3.20 1.74
N LEU A 177 1.15 -4.37 1.43
CA LEU A 177 -0.02 -4.88 2.16
C LEU A 177 0.24 -5.05 3.65
N ALA A 178 1.47 -5.40 4.05
CA ALA A 178 1.85 -5.59 5.45
C ALA A 178 2.27 -4.29 6.15
N LEU A 179 2.78 -3.29 5.41
CA LEU A 179 3.26 -2.02 5.95
C LEU A 179 2.16 -0.97 6.03
N ALA A 180 1.20 -0.98 5.09
CA ALA A 180 0.13 0.00 5.02
C ALA A 180 -0.66 0.16 6.34
N PRO A 181 -1.07 -0.92 7.05
CA PRO A 181 -1.77 -0.77 8.31
C PRO A 181 -0.94 -0.06 9.39
N VAL A 182 0.37 -0.27 9.42
CA VAL A 182 1.28 0.41 10.37
C VAL A 182 1.39 1.88 9.99
N ALA A 183 1.70 2.17 8.72
CA ALA A 183 1.85 3.54 8.22
C ALA A 183 0.58 4.37 8.44
N GLU A 184 -0.61 3.81 8.14
CA GLU A 184 -1.88 4.52 8.34
C GLU A 184 -2.22 4.76 9.80
N THR A 185 -1.79 3.86 10.71
CA THR A 185 -2.05 3.99 12.15
C THR A 185 -1.09 4.96 12.84
N THR A 186 0.13 5.12 12.32
CA THR A 186 1.17 5.96 12.93
C THR A 186 1.43 7.28 12.20
N ALA A 187 0.88 7.45 10.99
CA ALA A 187 1.08 8.65 10.20
C ALA A 187 0.33 9.85 10.77
N ASP A 188 0.89 11.04 10.57
CA ASP A 188 0.23 12.30 10.86
C ASP A 188 -1.10 12.43 10.11
N GLY A 189 -2.14 12.90 10.82
CA GLY A 189 -3.49 13.14 10.28
C GLY A 189 -3.51 14.11 9.11
N ASN A 190 -2.60 15.11 9.09
CA ASN A 190 -2.50 16.12 8.05
C ASN A 190 -1.59 15.74 6.87
N SER A 191 -1.03 14.54 6.87
CA SER A 191 -0.26 14.00 5.73
C SER A 191 -1.20 13.35 4.72
N TYR A 192 -1.26 13.88 3.50
CA TYR A 192 -2.20 13.43 2.45
C TYR A 192 -1.51 12.70 1.30
N GLY A 193 -0.27 13.05 0.97
CA GLY A 193 0.46 12.51 -0.17
C GLY A 193 0.72 11.01 -0.07
N PHE A 194 0.44 10.27 -1.16
CA PHE A 194 0.69 8.82 -1.31
C PHE A 194 -0.07 7.91 -0.33
N ARG A 195 -1.00 8.42 0.44
CA ARG A 195 -1.82 7.64 1.37
C ARG A 195 -3.09 7.11 0.71
N GLU A 196 -3.51 5.90 1.11
CA GLU A 196 -4.75 5.30 0.63
C GLU A 196 -5.97 6.02 1.23
N GLY A 197 -6.98 6.28 0.39
CA GLY A 197 -8.19 6.97 0.83
C GLY A 197 -8.02 8.47 1.06
N ARG A 198 -6.89 9.07 0.70
CA ARG A 198 -6.64 10.51 0.74
C ARG A 198 -6.52 11.07 -0.68
N SER A 199 -6.95 12.31 -0.88
CA SER A 199 -6.94 13.00 -2.16
C SER A 199 -6.39 14.42 -2.04
N CYS A 200 -6.10 15.05 -3.17
CA CYS A 200 -5.75 16.47 -3.19
C CYS A 200 -6.89 17.34 -2.65
N ALA A 201 -8.15 16.94 -2.86
CA ALA A 201 -9.30 17.67 -2.35
C ALA A 201 -9.32 17.72 -0.81
N ASP A 202 -8.94 16.61 -0.14
CA ASP A 202 -8.85 16.58 1.32
C ASP A 202 -7.76 17.53 1.84
N ALA A 203 -6.61 17.59 1.15
CA ALA A 203 -5.53 18.52 1.49
C ALA A 203 -5.97 19.98 1.31
N VAL A 204 -6.63 20.31 0.19
CA VAL A 204 -7.16 21.65 -0.08
C VAL A 204 -8.19 22.05 0.98
N GLN A 205 -9.11 21.12 1.34
CA GLN A 205 -10.10 21.37 2.39
C GLN A 205 -9.44 21.63 3.76
N ALA A 206 -8.39 20.88 4.10
CA ALA A 206 -7.64 21.11 5.34
C ALA A 206 -6.94 22.45 5.35
N CYS A 207 -6.29 22.85 4.26
CA CYS A 207 -5.70 24.19 4.11
C CYS A 207 -6.76 25.29 4.23
N PHE A 208 -7.90 25.14 3.55
CA PHE A 208 -9.01 26.09 3.66
C PHE A 208 -9.49 26.24 5.11
N ASN A 209 -9.73 25.15 5.81
CA ASN A 209 -10.18 25.17 7.20
C ASN A 209 -9.17 25.82 8.14
N ALA A 210 -7.86 25.69 7.86
CA ALA A 210 -6.80 26.26 8.67
C ALA A 210 -6.57 27.75 8.41
N LEU A 211 -6.79 28.24 7.19
CA LEU A 211 -6.36 29.56 6.74
C LEU A 211 -7.51 30.54 6.48
N SER A 212 -8.76 30.10 6.33
CA SER A 212 -9.87 30.94 5.87
C SER A 212 -10.52 31.82 6.97
N LYS A 213 -10.22 31.62 8.23
CA LYS A 213 -10.87 32.30 9.33
C LYS A 213 -10.12 33.61 9.67
N PRO A 214 -10.82 34.69 10.12
CA PRO A 214 -10.18 35.94 10.49
C PRO A 214 -9.04 35.82 11.51
N ASN A 215 -9.14 34.86 12.43
CA ASN A 215 -8.13 34.55 13.46
C ASN A 215 -7.15 33.46 13.09
N SER A 216 -7.08 33.08 11.81
CA SER A 216 -6.16 32.09 11.33
C SER A 216 -4.71 32.58 11.28
N ALA A 217 -3.76 31.64 11.16
CA ALA A 217 -2.36 31.98 10.97
C ALA A 217 -2.16 32.77 9.68
N THR A 218 -1.41 33.87 9.76
CA THR A 218 -1.10 34.77 8.63
C THR A 218 0.21 34.40 7.92
N TRP A 219 1.02 33.55 8.55
CA TRP A 219 2.29 33.08 8.00
C TRP A 219 2.18 31.65 7.53
N VAL A 220 2.64 31.39 6.32
CA VAL A 220 2.69 30.05 5.71
C VAL A 220 4.14 29.75 5.37
N LEU A 221 4.65 28.61 5.86
CA LEU A 221 5.94 28.06 5.46
C LEU A 221 5.71 27.01 4.36
N GLU A 222 6.23 27.28 3.16
CA GLU A 222 6.33 26.28 2.10
C GLU A 222 7.76 25.71 2.06
N ALA A 223 7.89 24.40 2.22
CA ALA A 223 9.19 23.73 2.23
C ALA A 223 9.14 22.43 1.42
N ASP A 224 10.23 22.14 0.71
CA ASP A 224 10.43 20.90 -0.04
C ASP A 224 11.87 20.40 0.09
N ILE A 225 12.05 19.07 0.08
CA ILE A 225 13.38 18.46 0.18
C ILE A 225 13.94 18.29 -1.24
N LYS A 226 14.95 19.09 -1.57
CA LYS A 226 15.61 19.03 -2.88
C LYS A 226 16.28 17.68 -3.11
N GLY A 227 15.81 16.94 -4.14
CA GLY A 227 16.40 15.67 -4.53
C GLY A 227 16.38 14.61 -3.43
N CYS A 228 15.29 14.52 -2.64
CA CYS A 228 15.17 13.64 -1.48
C CYS A 228 15.69 12.22 -1.74
N PHE A 229 15.19 11.56 -2.79
CA PHE A 229 15.58 10.16 -3.10
C PHE A 229 16.99 10.03 -3.69
N ASP A 230 17.50 11.08 -4.35
CA ASP A 230 18.83 11.08 -4.94
C ASP A 230 19.94 11.28 -3.88
N ASN A 231 19.57 11.80 -2.71
CA ASN A 231 20.48 12.12 -1.60
C ASN A 231 20.37 11.16 -0.41
N ILE A 232 19.58 10.08 -0.51
CA ILE A 232 19.53 9.05 0.53
C ILE A 232 20.81 8.22 0.45
N SER A 233 21.55 8.13 1.59
CA SER A 233 22.70 7.21 1.71
C SER A 233 22.24 5.76 1.57
N VAL A 234 23.07 4.93 0.91
CA VAL A 234 22.84 3.51 0.64
C VAL A 234 23.70 2.64 1.54
N GLU A 235 24.25 3.21 2.63
CA GLU A 235 25.03 2.47 3.62
C GLU A 235 24.22 1.45 4.40
#